data_74e7a6a66c98f5fd6733a9caf00898d0
#
_entry.id   74e7a6a66c98f5fd6733a9caf00898d0
#
_cell.length_a   1.000
_cell.length_b   1.000
_cell.length_c   1.000
_cell.angle_alpha   90.00
_cell.angle_beta   90.00
_cell.angle_gamma   90.00
#
_symmetry.space_group_name_H-M   'P 1'
#
loop_
_entity.id
_entity.type
_entity.pdbx_description
1 polymer ?
#
loop_
_entity_poly.entity_id
_entity_poly.type
_entity_poly.pdbx_seq_one_letter_code
_entity_poly.pdbx_strand_id
1 'polypeptide(L)'
;MDRYSKNNFVILMYHRVVPAEEMKPCIEAGMYVDPDTFDRHIRYLKKHFIISPLSEVENYLEGAFPSKRRPVCILTFDDGWSDFYTNAYPILCNHGASATVFLPTKFIDSNDEFWTDSLSRLCHGRDPGAVRRNIIGFSHPIIDLLESGNGSMEARLERSIESMKALPEEEIHCILDGLRERWGINPLPQSRDFLTWDEVREMHRSGLVSFGSHTDTHRILTTLTDDEIVLELRRSKKRLAEEGVAGSSFSPFAYPNGNHSDGIMRTVKQNGYSLAVTTRKGWIGYSDGEKAFQLNRIGIHQDVASTDALFGCRIVRIL
;
A
#
# COMPACT_ATOMS: atom_id res chain seq x y z
N MET A 1 -21.85 -3.51 -19.90
CA MET A 1 -22.05 -3.34 -18.43
C MET A 1 -22.81 -4.49 -17.78
N ASP A 2 -23.68 -5.20 -18.48
CA ASP A 2 -24.54 -6.26 -17.88
C ASP A 2 -23.82 -7.50 -17.31
N ARG A 3 -22.57 -7.72 -17.69
CA ARG A 3 -21.81 -8.92 -17.23
C ARG A 3 -21.17 -8.75 -15.84
N TYR A 4 -21.06 -7.50 -15.33
CA TYR A 4 -20.36 -7.17 -14.08
C TYR A 4 -21.29 -6.66 -12.97
N SER A 5 -22.60 -6.53 -13.23
CA SER A 5 -23.52 -5.82 -12.33
C SER A 5 -24.28 -6.69 -11.34
N LYS A 6 -24.22 -8.01 -11.46
CA LYS A 6 -24.99 -8.91 -10.57
C LYS A 6 -24.05 -9.77 -9.74
N ASN A 7 -24.07 -9.55 -8.43
CA ASN A 7 -23.37 -10.39 -7.44
C ASN A 7 -21.82 -10.34 -7.52
N ASN A 8 -21.26 -9.20 -7.95
CA ASN A 8 -19.82 -8.96 -7.95
C ASN A 8 -19.50 -7.60 -7.34
N PHE A 9 -18.34 -7.51 -6.73
CA PHE A 9 -17.79 -6.26 -6.20
C PHE A 9 -16.33 -6.09 -6.58
N VAL A 10 -15.83 -4.88 -6.44
CA VAL A 10 -14.43 -4.55 -6.69
C VAL A 10 -13.83 -3.86 -5.48
N ILE A 11 -12.59 -4.19 -5.16
CA ILE A 11 -11.79 -3.49 -4.15
C ILE A 11 -10.70 -2.70 -4.89
N LEU A 12 -10.66 -1.40 -4.69
CA LEU A 12 -9.63 -0.52 -5.26
C LEU A 12 -8.51 -0.34 -4.24
N MET A 13 -7.29 -0.36 -4.72
CA MET A 13 -6.08 -0.19 -3.93
C MET A 13 -5.40 1.11 -4.35
N TYR A 14 -5.30 2.04 -3.43
CA TYR A 14 -4.52 3.27 -3.50
C TYR A 14 -3.36 3.19 -2.49
N HIS A 15 -2.41 4.09 -2.60
CA HIS A 15 -1.38 4.32 -1.58
C HIS A 15 -1.36 5.79 -1.18
N ARG A 16 -0.94 6.67 -2.07
CA ARG A 16 -0.74 8.09 -1.78
C ARG A 16 -1.68 9.00 -2.58
N VAL A 17 -2.10 10.10 -1.95
CA VAL A 17 -2.82 11.19 -2.61
C VAL A 17 -2.00 12.46 -2.44
N VAL A 18 -1.18 12.81 -3.44
CA VAL A 18 -0.15 13.85 -3.36
C VAL A 18 -0.32 14.84 -4.50
N PRO A 19 -0.36 16.18 -4.23
CA PRO A 19 -0.36 17.19 -5.27
C PRO A 19 0.83 17.04 -6.23
N ALA A 20 0.61 17.30 -7.51
CA ALA A 20 1.61 17.10 -8.55
C ALA A 20 2.93 17.87 -8.27
N GLU A 21 2.83 19.06 -7.69
CA GLU A 21 3.96 19.90 -7.30
C GLU A 21 4.75 19.34 -6.09
N GLU A 22 4.12 18.51 -5.28
CA GLU A 22 4.75 17.87 -4.12
C GLU A 22 5.30 16.47 -4.46
N MET A 23 4.99 15.95 -5.65
CA MET A 23 5.51 14.67 -6.10
C MET A 23 7.02 14.72 -6.17
N LYS A 24 7.67 14.13 -5.17
CA LYS A 24 9.13 14.01 -5.16
C LYS A 24 9.53 13.08 -6.32
N PRO A 25 10.56 13.42 -7.10
CA PRO A 25 11.01 12.59 -8.22
C PRO A 25 11.41 11.15 -7.86
N CYS A 26 11.55 10.88 -6.56
CA CYS A 26 11.94 9.57 -6.04
C CYS A 26 10.74 8.70 -5.61
N ILE A 27 9.51 9.16 -5.75
CA ILE A 27 8.34 8.33 -5.47
C ILE A 27 8.13 7.37 -6.65
N GLU A 28 7.96 6.09 -6.36
CA GLU A 28 7.68 5.07 -7.39
C GLU A 28 6.44 5.47 -8.22
N ALA A 29 6.58 5.49 -9.54
CA ALA A 29 5.43 5.58 -10.44
C ALA A 29 4.44 4.45 -10.09
N GLY A 30 3.16 4.76 -9.99
CA GLY A 30 2.17 3.76 -9.59
C GLY A 30 1.77 3.78 -8.12
N MET A 31 2.39 4.63 -7.29
CA MET A 31 2.06 4.75 -5.88
C MET A 31 1.09 5.87 -5.55
N TYR A 32 0.82 6.81 -6.44
CA TYR A 32 0.06 8.02 -6.11
C TYR A 32 -0.97 8.42 -7.16
N VAL A 33 -1.93 9.23 -6.72
CA VAL A 33 -2.84 10.01 -7.53
C VAL A 33 -2.84 11.47 -7.04
N ASP A 34 -3.11 12.40 -7.95
CA ASP A 34 -3.35 13.80 -7.60
C ASP A 34 -4.68 13.98 -6.86
N PRO A 35 -4.81 14.90 -5.87
CA PRO A 35 -6.05 15.12 -5.12
C PRO A 35 -7.27 15.42 -6.00
N ASP A 36 -7.11 16.23 -7.05
CA ASP A 36 -8.21 16.52 -7.99
C ASP A 36 -8.63 15.28 -8.78
N THR A 37 -7.66 14.43 -9.10
CA THR A 37 -7.91 13.13 -9.72
C THR A 37 -8.66 12.20 -8.76
N PHE A 38 -8.24 12.15 -7.50
CA PHE A 38 -8.92 11.35 -6.49
C PHE A 38 -10.37 11.84 -6.27
N ASP A 39 -10.61 13.14 -6.17
CA ASP A 39 -11.96 13.70 -6.06
C ASP A 39 -12.83 13.33 -7.27
N ARG A 40 -12.29 13.38 -8.51
CA ARG A 40 -12.99 12.89 -9.71
C ARG A 40 -13.30 11.40 -9.62
N HIS A 41 -12.37 10.57 -9.10
CA HIS A 41 -12.62 9.14 -8.90
C HIS A 41 -13.81 8.93 -7.97
N ILE A 42 -13.88 9.63 -6.82
CA ILE A 42 -14.99 9.50 -5.88
C ILE A 42 -16.32 9.91 -6.53
N ARG A 43 -16.36 11.02 -7.28
CA ARG A 43 -17.56 11.44 -8.04
C ARG A 43 -18.00 10.38 -9.07
N TYR A 44 -17.05 9.83 -9.82
CA TYR A 44 -17.31 8.75 -10.78
C TYR A 44 -17.89 7.51 -10.08
N LEU A 45 -17.28 7.09 -8.98
CA LEU A 45 -17.73 5.93 -8.22
C LEU A 45 -19.14 6.14 -7.65
N LYS A 46 -19.43 7.29 -7.06
CA LYS A 46 -20.79 7.61 -6.55
C LYS A 46 -21.86 7.57 -7.63
N LYS A 47 -21.50 7.91 -8.86
CA LYS A 47 -22.42 7.86 -10.04
C LYS A 47 -22.67 6.42 -10.50
N HIS A 48 -21.66 5.57 -10.51
CA HIS A 48 -21.69 4.27 -11.18
C HIS A 48 -21.69 3.07 -10.23
N PHE A 49 -21.27 3.24 -8.98
CA PHE A 49 -21.10 2.20 -7.97
C PHE A 49 -21.84 2.58 -6.67
N ILE A 50 -21.94 1.59 -5.76
CA ILE A 50 -22.20 1.81 -4.35
C ILE A 50 -20.86 1.71 -3.64
N ILE A 51 -20.38 2.81 -3.07
CA ILE A 51 -19.19 2.79 -2.21
C ILE A 51 -19.59 2.18 -0.87
N SER A 52 -18.86 1.16 -0.44
CA SER A 52 -19.18 0.39 0.75
C SER A 52 -17.93 0.14 1.61
N PRO A 53 -18.07 0.04 2.93
CA PRO A 53 -16.95 -0.31 3.81
C PRO A 53 -16.50 -1.76 3.59
N LEU A 54 -15.24 -2.04 3.87
CA LEU A 54 -14.63 -3.36 3.74
C LEU A 54 -15.27 -4.39 4.70
N SER A 55 -15.82 -3.96 5.82
CA SER A 55 -16.52 -4.81 6.78
C SER A 55 -17.76 -5.54 6.21
N GLU A 56 -18.30 -5.04 5.09
CA GLU A 56 -19.44 -5.67 4.42
C GLU A 56 -19.05 -6.81 3.46
N VAL A 57 -17.75 -7.05 3.27
CA VAL A 57 -17.26 -8.06 2.31
C VAL A 57 -17.80 -9.45 2.61
N GLU A 58 -17.89 -9.85 3.87
CA GLU A 58 -18.45 -11.17 4.24
C GLU A 58 -19.88 -11.32 3.73
N ASN A 59 -20.72 -10.28 3.90
CA ASN A 59 -22.09 -10.26 3.37
C ASN A 59 -22.12 -10.41 1.84
N TYR A 60 -21.17 -9.78 1.12
CA TYR A 60 -21.10 -9.88 -0.35
C TYR A 60 -20.60 -11.24 -0.83
N LEU A 61 -19.70 -11.87 -0.11
CA LEU A 61 -19.24 -13.23 -0.38
C LEU A 61 -20.38 -14.26 -0.17
N GLU A 62 -21.35 -13.96 0.68
CA GLU A 62 -22.58 -14.74 0.90
C GLU A 62 -23.70 -14.35 -0.08
N GLY A 63 -23.49 -13.36 -0.94
CA GLY A 63 -24.47 -12.94 -1.95
C GLY A 63 -25.46 -11.85 -1.51
N ALA A 64 -25.29 -11.27 -0.31
CA ALA A 64 -26.15 -10.22 0.22
C ALA A 64 -25.73 -8.83 -0.27
N PHE A 65 -26.09 -8.47 -1.49
CA PHE A 65 -25.72 -7.17 -2.10
C PHE A 65 -26.79 -6.10 -1.86
N PRO A 66 -26.39 -4.83 -1.63
CA PRO A 66 -27.31 -3.71 -1.35
C PRO A 66 -28.16 -3.32 -2.57
N SER A 67 -27.74 -3.68 -3.77
CA SER A 67 -28.46 -3.38 -5.01
C SER A 67 -28.11 -4.37 -6.11
N LYS A 68 -29.11 -4.69 -6.95
CA LYS A 68 -28.91 -5.45 -8.19
C LYS A 68 -28.64 -4.55 -9.41
N ARG A 69 -28.70 -3.23 -9.24
CA ARG A 69 -28.58 -2.26 -10.35
C ARG A 69 -27.21 -1.62 -10.46
N ARG A 70 -26.53 -1.40 -9.34
CA ARG A 70 -25.18 -0.84 -9.29
C ARG A 70 -24.23 -1.80 -8.57
N PRO A 71 -23.05 -2.06 -9.13
CA PRO A 71 -22.04 -2.88 -8.44
C PRO A 71 -21.50 -2.16 -7.21
N VAL A 72 -20.90 -2.94 -6.30
CA VAL A 72 -20.24 -2.42 -5.11
C VAL A 72 -18.78 -2.13 -5.41
N CYS A 73 -18.26 -1.03 -4.86
CA CYS A 73 -16.87 -0.65 -4.86
C CYS A 73 -16.41 -0.37 -3.43
N ILE A 74 -15.27 -0.91 -3.06
CA ILE A 74 -14.63 -0.71 -1.76
C ILE A 74 -13.31 0.01 -1.98
N LEU A 75 -13.03 1.04 -1.17
CA LEU A 75 -11.80 1.80 -1.24
C LEU A 75 -10.81 1.31 -0.18
N THR A 76 -9.60 1.01 -0.59
CA THR A 76 -8.51 0.66 0.34
C THR A 76 -7.28 1.49 0.04
N PHE A 77 -6.52 1.78 1.10
CA PHE A 77 -5.23 2.47 1.04
C PHE A 77 -4.21 1.66 1.82
N ASP A 78 -3.03 1.50 1.28
CA ASP A 78 -1.95 0.80 1.96
C ASP A 78 -0.96 1.81 2.58
N ASP A 79 -0.09 1.33 3.47
CA ASP A 79 1.09 1.98 4.04
C ASP A 79 0.83 3.05 5.11
N GLY A 80 -0.35 3.63 5.22
CA GLY A 80 -0.62 4.63 6.25
C GLY A 80 0.16 5.95 6.10
N TRP A 81 0.35 6.43 4.86
CA TRP A 81 1.01 7.70 4.55
C TRP A 81 0.27 8.90 5.13
N SER A 82 0.98 9.91 5.59
CA SER A 82 0.42 11.14 6.18
C SER A 82 -0.44 11.96 5.21
N ASP A 83 -0.15 11.85 3.91
CA ASP A 83 -0.95 12.50 2.86
C ASP A 83 -2.38 11.92 2.74
N PHE A 84 -2.63 10.74 3.27
CA PHE A 84 -4.00 10.25 3.39
C PHE A 84 -4.84 11.17 4.30
N TYR A 85 -4.30 11.57 5.46
CA TYR A 85 -5.01 12.46 6.38
C TYR A 85 -5.17 13.87 5.81
N THR A 86 -4.12 14.42 5.20
CA THR A 86 -4.13 15.81 4.73
C THR A 86 -4.88 16.00 3.41
N ASN A 87 -4.89 15.02 2.52
CA ASN A 87 -5.42 15.17 1.16
C ASN A 87 -6.62 14.24 0.88
N ALA A 88 -6.52 12.94 1.19
CA ALA A 88 -7.59 11.98 0.86
C ALA A 88 -8.78 12.06 1.82
N TYR A 89 -8.54 12.14 3.12
CA TYR A 89 -9.58 12.14 4.15
C TYR A 89 -10.56 13.31 4.03
N PRO A 90 -10.15 14.56 3.80
CA PRO A 90 -11.08 15.66 3.55
C PRO A 90 -12.01 15.42 2.35
N ILE A 91 -11.47 14.83 1.28
CA ILE A 91 -12.26 14.47 0.09
C ILE A 91 -13.29 13.39 0.44
N LEU A 92 -12.87 12.34 1.18
CA LEU A 92 -13.78 11.29 1.65
C LEU A 92 -14.89 11.86 2.53
N CYS A 93 -14.58 12.79 3.45
CA CYS A 93 -15.56 13.48 4.30
C CYS A 93 -16.57 14.27 3.47
N ASN A 94 -16.10 15.07 2.50
CA ASN A 94 -16.95 15.87 1.64
C ASN A 94 -17.94 15.03 0.82
N HIS A 95 -17.56 13.81 0.49
CA HIS A 95 -18.41 12.89 -0.28
C HIS A 95 -19.18 11.90 0.58
N GLY A 96 -18.91 11.79 1.89
CA GLY A 96 -19.46 10.73 2.75
C GLY A 96 -19.05 9.35 2.27
N ALA A 97 -17.83 9.20 1.75
CA ALA A 97 -17.32 7.95 1.21
C ALA A 97 -16.46 7.22 2.24
N SER A 98 -16.69 5.91 2.40
CA SER A 98 -15.90 5.09 3.33
C SER A 98 -14.63 4.55 2.67
N ALA A 99 -13.58 4.37 3.48
CA ALA A 99 -12.34 3.73 3.08
C ALA A 99 -11.75 2.87 4.22
N THR A 100 -10.84 1.97 3.87
CA THR A 100 -10.02 1.22 4.83
C THR A 100 -8.55 1.52 4.58
N VAL A 101 -7.79 1.84 5.63
CA VAL A 101 -6.35 2.05 5.56
C VAL A 101 -5.63 0.90 6.25
N PHE A 102 -4.68 0.27 5.55
CA PHE A 102 -3.83 -0.79 6.10
C PHE A 102 -2.53 -0.20 6.61
N LEU A 103 -2.25 -0.42 7.91
CA LEU A 103 -1.17 0.22 8.64
C LEU A 103 -0.01 -0.74 8.93
N PRO A 104 1.22 -0.40 8.52
CA PRO A 104 2.44 -1.00 9.04
C PRO A 104 2.73 -0.37 10.42
N THR A 105 2.35 -1.06 11.49
CA THR A 105 2.12 -0.42 12.80
C THR A 105 3.37 0.15 13.46
N LYS A 106 4.56 -0.32 13.13
CA LYS A 106 5.84 0.23 13.61
C LYS A 106 6.11 1.65 13.07
N PHE A 107 5.64 1.93 11.84
CA PHE A 107 5.92 3.21 11.17
C PHE A 107 4.97 4.33 11.60
N ILE A 108 3.78 3.98 12.10
CA ILE A 108 2.80 4.97 12.54
C ILE A 108 3.32 5.70 13.79
N ASP A 109 3.28 7.04 13.73
CA ASP A 109 3.81 7.94 14.77
C ASP A 109 5.32 7.82 14.96
N SER A 110 6.04 7.44 13.91
CA SER A 110 7.51 7.35 13.88
C SER A 110 8.12 8.30 12.85
N ASN A 111 9.44 8.48 12.95
CA ASN A 111 10.25 9.15 11.92
C ASN A 111 10.99 8.13 11.03
N ASP A 112 10.67 6.85 11.17
CA ASP A 112 11.24 5.82 10.30
C ASP A 112 10.73 5.99 8.87
N GLU A 113 11.46 5.47 7.89
CA GLU A 113 11.09 5.46 6.48
C GLU A 113 11.20 4.05 5.92
N PHE A 114 10.45 3.76 4.86
CA PHE A 114 10.68 2.51 4.15
C PHE A 114 12.06 2.52 3.48
N TRP A 115 12.71 1.37 3.47
CA TRP A 115 14.01 1.23 2.84
C TRP A 115 14.00 1.60 1.34
N THR A 116 12.88 1.40 0.65
CA THR A 116 12.66 1.80 -0.75
C THR A 116 12.74 3.31 -0.92
N ASP A 117 12.12 4.06 0.00
CA ASP A 117 12.16 5.53 0.00
C ASP A 117 13.56 6.04 0.35
N SER A 118 14.22 5.41 1.34
CA SER A 118 15.63 5.67 1.64
C SER A 118 16.51 5.52 0.41
N LEU A 119 16.38 4.40 -0.30
CA LEU A 119 17.17 4.14 -1.51
C LEU A 119 16.85 5.16 -2.62
N SER A 120 15.57 5.45 -2.83
CA SER A 120 15.12 6.44 -3.81
C SER A 120 15.68 7.83 -3.52
N ARG A 121 15.64 8.27 -2.25
CA ARG A 121 16.22 9.57 -1.84
C ARG A 121 17.75 9.61 -2.03
N LEU A 122 18.43 8.51 -1.76
CA LEU A 122 19.88 8.41 -2.00
C LEU A 122 20.23 8.56 -3.48
N CYS A 123 19.40 8.05 -4.38
CA CYS A 123 19.62 8.10 -5.84
C CYS A 123 19.18 9.41 -6.47
N HIS A 124 18.27 10.18 -5.82
CA HIS A 124 17.65 11.35 -6.41
C HIS A 124 18.66 12.46 -6.79
N GLY A 125 18.55 12.98 -8.02
CA GLY A 125 19.35 14.08 -8.52
C GLY A 125 20.85 13.76 -8.68
N ARG A 126 21.25 12.51 -8.65
CA ARG A 126 22.64 12.10 -8.77
C ARG A 126 22.97 11.62 -10.17
N ASP A 127 24.13 12.07 -10.65
CA ASP A 127 24.79 11.46 -11.80
C ASP A 127 25.68 10.33 -11.29
N PRO A 128 25.40 9.07 -11.64
CA PRO A 128 26.22 7.94 -11.22
C PRO A 128 27.66 8.02 -11.69
N GLY A 129 27.91 8.73 -12.79
CA GLY A 129 29.26 8.94 -13.33
C GLY A 129 30.10 9.98 -12.55
N ALA A 130 29.45 10.83 -11.74
CA ALA A 130 30.09 11.86 -10.93
C ALA A 130 30.55 11.37 -9.54
N VAL A 131 30.13 10.16 -9.13
CA VAL A 131 30.54 9.58 -7.84
C VAL A 131 32.02 9.22 -7.90
N ARG A 132 32.83 9.90 -7.09
CA ARG A 132 34.29 9.65 -7.01
C ARG A 132 34.54 8.20 -6.54
N ARG A 133 35.08 7.38 -7.42
CA ARG A 133 35.42 5.94 -7.21
C ARG A 133 36.54 5.67 -6.19
N ASN A 134 36.85 6.59 -5.29
CA ASN A 134 38.05 6.54 -4.45
C ASN A 134 37.79 6.15 -2.98
N ILE A 135 36.69 5.48 -2.67
CA ILE A 135 36.49 4.99 -1.32
C ILE A 135 36.69 3.47 -1.33
N ILE A 136 37.74 3.03 -0.65
CA ILE A 136 37.92 1.64 -0.23
C ILE A 136 36.84 1.39 0.84
N GLY A 137 35.69 0.91 0.46
CA GLY A 137 34.54 0.74 1.32
C GLY A 137 33.76 -0.54 0.97
N PHE A 138 32.63 -0.69 1.62
CA PHE A 138 31.68 -1.76 1.39
C PHE A 138 31.34 -1.91 -0.10
N SER A 139 31.46 -3.13 -0.64
CA SER A 139 31.12 -3.48 -2.02
C SER A 139 29.96 -4.47 -2.02
N HIS A 140 28.93 -4.18 -2.83
CA HIS A 140 27.80 -5.06 -3.01
C HIS A 140 27.29 -4.97 -4.46
N PRO A 141 26.78 -6.06 -5.07
CA PRO A 141 26.28 -6.05 -6.45
C PRO A 141 25.21 -4.97 -6.73
N ILE A 142 24.39 -4.64 -5.75
CA ILE A 142 23.40 -3.56 -5.85
C ILE A 142 24.07 -2.19 -6.00
N ILE A 143 25.17 -1.93 -5.28
CA ILE A 143 25.94 -0.69 -5.41
C ILE A 143 26.55 -0.58 -6.81
N ASP A 144 27.13 -1.67 -7.30
CA ASP A 144 27.68 -1.72 -8.65
C ASP A 144 26.59 -1.53 -9.73
N LEU A 145 25.38 -2.09 -9.51
CA LEU A 145 24.24 -1.89 -10.39
C LEU A 145 23.81 -0.42 -10.43
N LEU A 146 23.75 0.26 -9.29
CA LEU A 146 23.37 1.67 -9.18
C LEU A 146 24.43 2.59 -9.81
N GLU A 147 25.73 2.31 -9.61
CA GLU A 147 26.82 3.18 -10.08
C GLU A 147 27.20 2.96 -11.54
N SER A 148 27.20 1.72 -12.02
CA SER A 148 27.73 1.36 -13.34
C SER A 148 26.79 0.54 -14.20
N GLY A 149 25.58 0.26 -13.75
CA GLY A 149 24.57 -0.50 -14.50
C GLY A 149 24.10 0.22 -15.76
N ASN A 150 23.57 -0.54 -16.72
CA ASN A 150 23.00 0.00 -17.94
C ASN A 150 21.64 0.67 -17.70
N GLY A 151 21.35 1.76 -18.40
CA GLY A 151 20.07 2.46 -18.38
C GLY A 151 20.09 3.72 -17.51
N SER A 152 18.94 4.40 -17.44
CA SER A 152 18.77 5.59 -16.59
C SER A 152 18.88 5.24 -15.10
N MET A 153 19.03 6.24 -14.23
CA MET A 153 19.05 6.03 -12.77
C MET A 153 17.75 5.39 -12.30
N GLU A 154 16.62 5.80 -12.84
CA GLU A 154 15.31 5.25 -12.50
C GLU A 154 15.23 3.74 -12.81
N ALA A 155 15.68 3.33 -14.00
CA ALA A 155 15.68 1.92 -14.38
C ALA A 155 16.66 1.07 -13.54
N ARG A 156 17.76 1.65 -13.06
CA ARG A 156 18.70 1.00 -12.13
C ARG A 156 18.10 0.89 -10.74
N LEU A 157 17.47 1.96 -10.28
CA LEU A 157 16.77 2.02 -8.99
C LEU A 157 15.67 0.94 -8.92
N GLU A 158 14.80 0.87 -9.94
CA GLU A 158 13.73 -0.12 -10.03
C GLU A 158 14.27 -1.55 -9.95
N ARG A 159 15.32 -1.86 -10.72
CA ARG A 159 15.97 -3.19 -10.66
C ARG A 159 16.63 -3.47 -9.31
N SER A 160 17.22 -2.45 -8.69
CA SER A 160 17.82 -2.57 -7.35
C SER A 160 16.75 -2.86 -6.30
N ILE A 161 15.65 -2.12 -6.31
CA ILE A 161 14.51 -2.35 -5.40
C ILE A 161 14.00 -3.79 -5.56
N GLU A 162 13.76 -4.24 -6.80
CA GLU A 162 13.25 -5.59 -7.04
C GLU A 162 14.21 -6.67 -6.54
N SER A 163 15.53 -6.48 -6.75
CA SER A 163 16.54 -7.41 -6.26
C SER A 163 16.66 -7.40 -4.73
N MET A 164 16.50 -6.25 -4.09
CA MET A 164 16.59 -6.10 -2.64
C MET A 164 15.38 -6.65 -1.89
N LYS A 165 14.22 -6.80 -2.52
CA LYS A 165 13.02 -7.39 -1.90
C LYS A 165 13.22 -8.81 -1.37
N ALA A 166 14.20 -9.56 -1.91
CA ALA A 166 14.53 -10.91 -1.47
C ALA A 166 15.61 -10.97 -0.39
N LEU A 167 16.22 -9.85 -0.02
CA LEU A 167 17.32 -9.80 0.94
C LEU A 167 16.82 -9.71 2.39
N PRO A 168 17.60 -10.19 3.36
CA PRO A 168 17.36 -9.92 4.78
C PRO A 168 17.43 -8.43 5.09
N GLU A 169 16.65 -7.97 6.08
CA GLU A 169 16.57 -6.56 6.47
C GLU A 169 17.94 -5.98 6.87
N GLU A 170 18.75 -6.76 7.59
CA GLU A 170 20.09 -6.35 7.99
C GLU A 170 21.01 -6.09 6.76
N GLU A 171 20.89 -6.92 5.73
CA GLU A 171 21.66 -6.75 4.50
C GLU A 171 21.20 -5.50 3.72
N ILE A 172 19.89 -5.24 3.67
CA ILE A 172 19.33 -4.02 3.10
C ILE A 172 19.90 -2.78 3.81
N HIS A 173 19.89 -2.76 5.14
CA HIS A 173 20.45 -1.66 5.91
C HIS A 173 21.96 -1.49 5.68
N CYS A 174 22.74 -2.58 5.61
CA CYS A 174 24.16 -2.51 5.27
C CYS A 174 24.40 -1.89 3.88
N ILE A 175 23.56 -2.21 2.90
CA ILE A 175 23.64 -1.62 1.55
C ILE A 175 23.36 -0.11 1.60
N LEU A 176 22.30 0.30 2.30
CA LEU A 176 21.93 1.72 2.42
C LEU A 176 23.02 2.52 3.13
N ASP A 177 23.58 1.99 4.21
CA ASP A 177 24.66 2.65 4.96
C ASP A 177 25.94 2.72 4.13
N GLY A 178 26.28 1.63 3.42
CA GLY A 178 27.40 1.61 2.49
C GLY A 178 27.24 2.65 1.35
N LEU A 179 26.02 2.83 0.83
CA LEU A 179 25.72 3.88 -0.15
C LEU A 179 25.87 5.28 0.44
N ARG A 180 25.36 5.51 1.67
CA ARG A 180 25.49 6.79 2.37
C ARG A 180 26.97 7.17 2.54
N GLU A 181 27.76 6.24 3.06
CA GLU A 181 29.20 6.44 3.27
C GLU A 181 29.92 6.70 1.94
N ARG A 182 29.70 5.83 0.96
CA ARG A 182 30.37 5.90 -0.36
C ARG A 182 30.03 7.18 -1.12
N TRP A 183 28.82 7.68 -1.00
CA TRP A 183 28.37 8.89 -1.68
C TRP A 183 28.52 10.17 -0.82
N GLY A 184 29.01 10.04 0.40
CA GLY A 184 29.22 11.17 1.31
C GLY A 184 27.92 11.89 1.67
N ILE A 185 26.83 11.12 1.87
CA ILE A 185 25.52 11.67 2.17
C ILE A 185 25.32 11.68 3.68
N ASN A 186 25.16 12.86 4.25
CA ASN A 186 24.68 12.98 5.61
C ASN A 186 23.20 12.61 5.67
N PRO A 187 22.71 11.99 6.76
CA PRO A 187 21.29 11.76 6.97
C PRO A 187 20.54 13.09 6.78
N LEU A 188 19.55 13.09 5.89
CA LEU A 188 18.68 14.24 5.73
C LEU A 188 17.77 14.35 6.95
N PRO A 189 17.36 15.56 7.37
CA PRO A 189 16.30 15.71 8.35
C PRO A 189 15.07 14.93 7.86
N GLN A 190 14.61 13.99 8.66
CA GLN A 190 13.43 13.21 8.31
C GLN A 190 12.20 14.09 8.49
N SER A 191 11.40 14.21 7.45
CA SER A 191 10.02 14.68 7.56
C SER A 191 9.15 13.47 7.94
N ARG A 192 8.15 13.70 8.75
CA ARG A 192 7.15 12.67 9.04
C ARG A 192 6.47 12.24 7.72
N ASP A 193 6.63 10.99 7.37
CA ASP A 193 6.03 10.43 6.16
C ASP A 193 4.72 9.67 6.46
N PHE A 194 4.51 9.16 7.68
CA PHE A 194 3.37 8.34 8.08
C PHE A 194 2.36 9.10 8.96
N LEU A 195 1.17 8.54 9.08
CA LEU A 195 0.12 8.99 10.00
C LEU A 195 0.61 8.97 11.45
N THR A 196 0.03 9.83 12.30
CA THR A 196 0.11 9.69 13.75
C THR A 196 -1.04 8.86 14.28
N TRP A 197 -0.89 8.28 15.48
CA TRP A 197 -1.99 7.58 16.13
C TRP A 197 -3.15 8.50 16.50
N ASP A 198 -2.90 9.80 16.76
CA ASP A 198 -3.97 10.78 16.97
C ASP A 198 -4.83 10.98 15.72
N GLU A 199 -4.20 11.13 14.54
CA GLU A 199 -4.90 11.21 13.25
C GLU A 199 -5.69 9.93 12.95
N VAL A 200 -5.08 8.76 13.20
CA VAL A 200 -5.74 7.46 13.03
C VAL A 200 -6.99 7.36 13.92
N ARG A 201 -6.88 7.73 15.20
CA ARG A 201 -8.02 7.74 16.13
C ARG A 201 -9.10 8.75 15.74
N GLU A 202 -8.71 9.92 15.25
CA GLU A 202 -9.67 10.93 14.77
C GLU A 202 -10.48 10.42 13.58
N MET A 203 -9.78 9.89 12.56
CA MET A 203 -10.42 9.32 11.38
C MET A 203 -11.32 8.13 11.72
N HIS A 204 -10.89 7.26 12.64
CA HIS A 204 -11.70 6.13 13.10
C HIS A 204 -13.00 6.59 13.76
N ARG A 205 -12.95 7.62 14.62
CA ARG A 205 -14.15 8.20 15.27
C ARG A 205 -15.13 8.84 14.30
N SER A 206 -14.69 9.23 13.11
CA SER A 206 -15.60 9.76 12.07
C SER A 206 -16.59 8.70 11.55
N GLY A 207 -16.26 7.42 11.71
CA GLY A 207 -17.02 6.30 11.15
C GLY A 207 -16.86 6.11 9.64
N LEU A 208 -16.10 6.99 8.94
CA LEU A 208 -15.85 6.88 7.51
C LEU A 208 -14.61 6.03 7.20
N VAL A 209 -13.61 6.06 8.10
CA VAL A 209 -12.35 5.35 7.89
C VAL A 209 -12.22 4.22 8.90
N SER A 210 -11.97 3.02 8.40
CA SER A 210 -11.58 1.85 9.19
C SER A 210 -10.12 1.52 8.95
N PHE A 211 -9.53 0.76 9.88
CA PHE A 211 -8.12 0.41 9.82
C PHE A 211 -7.93 -1.10 9.83
N GLY A 212 -6.88 -1.55 9.12
CA GLY A 212 -6.45 -2.93 9.08
C GLY A 212 -4.93 -3.03 9.24
N SER A 213 -4.44 -4.25 9.35
CA SER A 213 -3.01 -4.53 9.48
C SER A 213 -2.32 -4.63 8.11
N HIS A 214 -1.13 -4.02 8.01
CA HIS A 214 -0.17 -4.22 6.91
C HIS A 214 1.15 -4.75 7.46
N THR A 215 1.07 -5.73 8.40
CA THR A 215 2.15 -6.23 9.27
C THR A 215 2.60 -5.17 10.30
N ASP A 216 3.62 -5.50 11.09
CA ASP A 216 4.24 -4.54 12.02
C ASP A 216 5.29 -3.70 11.28
N THR A 217 6.22 -4.35 10.59
CA THR A 217 7.40 -3.72 9.97
C THR A 217 7.36 -3.64 8.45
N HIS A 218 6.21 -3.93 7.82
CA HIS A 218 6.03 -3.93 6.36
C HIS A 218 6.91 -4.95 5.62
N ARG A 219 7.38 -6.00 6.30
CA ARG A 219 8.21 -7.05 5.66
C ARG A 219 7.36 -7.96 4.76
N ILE A 220 7.92 -8.37 3.64
CA ILE A 220 7.30 -9.33 2.72
C ILE A 220 7.28 -10.71 3.38
N LEU A 221 6.09 -11.20 3.76
CA LEU A 221 5.95 -12.41 4.58
C LEU A 221 6.56 -13.67 3.96
N THR A 222 6.67 -13.75 2.63
CA THR A 222 7.28 -14.90 1.94
C THR A 222 8.81 -14.98 2.11
N THR A 223 9.45 -13.94 2.66
CA THR A 223 10.90 -13.92 2.95
C THR A 223 11.21 -14.24 4.42
N LEU A 224 10.17 -14.49 5.22
CA LEU A 224 10.27 -14.68 6.67
C LEU A 224 10.12 -16.15 7.07
N THR A 225 10.68 -16.49 8.22
CA THR A 225 10.37 -17.74 8.91
C THR A 225 8.97 -17.74 9.49
N ASP A 226 8.40 -18.91 9.79
CA ASP A 226 7.07 -19.03 10.37
C ASP A 226 6.93 -18.27 11.70
N ASP A 227 7.96 -18.28 12.55
CA ASP A 227 7.97 -17.56 13.83
C ASP A 227 7.98 -16.03 13.62
N GLU A 228 8.75 -15.53 12.66
CA GLU A 228 8.76 -14.11 12.31
C GLU A 228 7.39 -13.68 11.75
N ILE A 229 6.77 -14.49 10.89
CA ILE A 229 5.43 -14.22 10.38
C ILE A 229 4.42 -14.06 11.52
N VAL A 230 4.41 -15.01 12.46
CA VAL A 230 3.53 -14.95 13.63
C VAL A 230 3.80 -13.70 14.47
N LEU A 231 5.06 -13.31 14.62
CA LEU A 231 5.46 -12.12 15.38
C LEU A 231 4.94 -10.84 14.72
N GLU A 232 5.15 -10.68 13.41
CA GLU A 232 4.62 -9.56 12.60
C GLU A 232 3.10 -9.41 12.76
N LEU A 233 2.38 -10.51 12.59
CA LEU A 233 0.93 -10.53 12.68
C LEU A 233 0.42 -10.16 14.08
N ARG A 234 1.02 -10.74 15.12
CA ARG A 234 0.61 -10.51 16.52
C ARG A 234 0.92 -9.10 16.98
N ARG A 235 2.10 -8.57 16.67
CA ARG A 235 2.49 -7.19 17.04
C ARG A 235 1.57 -6.18 16.42
N SER A 236 1.35 -6.28 15.11
CA SER A 236 0.47 -5.37 14.41
C SER A 236 -0.96 -5.42 14.95
N LYS A 237 -1.53 -6.62 15.11
CA LYS A 237 -2.89 -6.78 15.65
C LYS A 237 -3.03 -6.23 17.07
N LYS A 238 -2.05 -6.51 17.93
CA LYS A 238 -2.00 -6.00 19.30
C LYS A 238 -1.96 -4.47 19.31
N ARG A 239 -1.09 -3.87 18.48
CA ARG A 239 -0.97 -2.41 18.40
C ARG A 239 -2.28 -1.75 17.97
N LEU A 240 -2.93 -2.24 16.91
CA LEU A 240 -4.23 -1.73 16.47
C LEU A 240 -5.31 -1.84 17.56
N ALA A 241 -5.30 -2.90 18.35
CA ALA A 241 -6.22 -3.08 19.46
C ALA A 241 -5.92 -2.10 20.63
N GLU A 242 -4.65 -1.88 20.98
CA GLU A 242 -4.21 -0.92 21.99
C GLU A 242 -4.60 0.51 21.63
N GLU A 243 -4.54 0.86 20.35
CA GLU A 243 -4.97 2.17 19.84
C GLU A 243 -6.51 2.31 19.71
N GLY A 244 -7.26 1.23 19.96
CA GLY A 244 -8.72 1.24 19.93
C GLY A 244 -9.31 1.38 18.52
N VAL A 245 -8.54 1.07 17.48
CA VAL A 245 -8.95 1.20 16.07
C VAL A 245 -9.20 -0.13 15.38
N ALA A 246 -8.90 -1.24 16.03
CA ALA A 246 -9.32 -2.58 15.59
C ALA A 246 -10.73 -2.86 16.12
N GLY A 247 -11.65 -3.23 15.23
CA GLY A 247 -12.95 -3.76 15.66
C GLY A 247 -12.77 -5.09 16.40
N SER A 248 -13.54 -5.32 17.46
CA SER A 248 -13.52 -6.61 18.20
C SER A 248 -13.92 -7.80 17.34
N SER A 249 -14.71 -7.59 16.29
CA SER A 249 -15.23 -8.62 15.40
C SER A 249 -14.67 -8.58 13.98
N PHE A 250 -14.01 -7.49 13.56
CA PHE A 250 -13.50 -7.34 12.20
C PHE A 250 -12.05 -6.81 12.21
N SER A 251 -11.13 -7.62 11.72
CA SER A 251 -9.70 -7.33 11.66
C SER A 251 -9.16 -7.70 10.27
N PRO A 252 -9.22 -6.79 9.28
CA PRO A 252 -8.74 -7.06 7.94
C PRO A 252 -7.21 -6.96 7.85
N PHE A 253 -6.65 -7.66 6.87
CA PHE A 253 -5.20 -7.73 6.61
C PHE A 253 -4.90 -7.41 5.14
N ALA A 254 -3.78 -6.73 4.87
CA ALA A 254 -3.20 -6.62 3.53
C ALA A 254 -1.77 -7.21 3.53
N TYR A 255 -1.48 -8.05 2.54
CA TYR A 255 -0.14 -8.62 2.40
C TYR A 255 0.82 -7.58 1.82
N PRO A 256 1.95 -7.24 2.49
CA PRO A 256 2.99 -6.39 1.89
C PRO A 256 3.41 -6.94 0.53
N ASN A 257 3.49 -6.06 -0.48
CA ASN A 257 3.74 -6.40 -1.88
C ASN A 257 2.72 -7.41 -2.49
N GLY A 258 1.69 -7.82 -1.75
CA GLY A 258 0.71 -8.83 -2.16
C GLY A 258 1.19 -10.27 -2.11
N ASN A 259 2.42 -10.54 -1.66
CA ASN A 259 3.03 -11.86 -1.63
C ASN A 259 2.44 -12.72 -0.50
N HIS A 260 1.97 -13.90 -0.86
CA HIS A 260 1.37 -14.86 0.07
C HIS A 260 1.55 -16.30 -0.42
N SER A 261 1.31 -17.26 0.47
CA SER A 261 1.25 -18.69 0.19
C SER A 261 0.09 -19.32 0.99
N ASP A 262 -0.28 -20.55 0.66
CA ASP A 262 -1.31 -21.27 1.42
C ASP A 262 -0.96 -21.41 2.91
N GLY A 263 0.34 -21.56 3.24
CA GLY A 263 0.83 -21.59 4.61
C GLY A 263 0.60 -20.26 5.31
N ILE A 264 1.03 -19.16 4.68
CA ILE A 264 0.87 -17.80 5.21
C ILE A 264 -0.62 -17.45 5.39
N MET A 265 -1.48 -17.79 4.42
CA MET A 265 -2.93 -17.56 4.54
C MET A 265 -3.51 -18.27 5.76
N ARG A 266 -3.13 -19.54 6.00
CA ARG A 266 -3.54 -20.26 7.21
C ARG A 266 -3.05 -19.58 8.48
N THR A 267 -1.80 -19.12 8.51
CA THR A 267 -1.24 -18.42 9.67
C THR A 267 -1.96 -17.10 9.94
N VAL A 268 -2.27 -16.29 8.91
CA VAL A 268 -3.06 -15.07 9.03
C VAL A 268 -4.46 -15.38 9.63
N LYS A 269 -5.15 -16.40 9.11
CA LYS A 269 -6.44 -16.84 9.63
C LYS A 269 -6.35 -17.30 11.10
N GLN A 270 -5.33 -18.12 11.44
CA GLN A 270 -5.13 -18.64 12.81
C GLN A 270 -4.79 -17.54 13.82
N ASN A 271 -4.20 -16.42 13.37
CA ASN A 271 -3.96 -15.24 14.21
C ASN A 271 -5.21 -14.33 14.33
N GLY A 272 -6.38 -14.80 13.82
CA GLY A 272 -7.68 -14.18 14.05
C GLY A 272 -7.95 -12.96 13.19
N TYR A 273 -7.32 -12.85 12.03
CA TYR A 273 -7.74 -11.89 11.01
C TYR A 273 -9.02 -12.39 10.31
N SER A 274 -9.89 -11.47 9.91
CA SER A 274 -11.21 -11.79 9.33
C SER A 274 -11.11 -12.08 7.82
N LEU A 275 -10.29 -11.32 7.13
CA LEU A 275 -10.04 -11.45 5.69
C LEU A 275 -8.66 -10.91 5.34
N ALA A 276 -8.17 -11.21 4.13
CA ALA A 276 -6.94 -10.62 3.62
C ALA A 276 -7.06 -10.24 2.14
N VAL A 277 -6.44 -9.10 1.79
CA VAL A 277 -6.40 -8.56 0.43
C VAL A 277 -5.01 -8.67 -0.17
N THR A 278 -4.96 -8.85 -1.49
CA THR A 278 -3.72 -9.00 -2.27
C THR A 278 -3.59 -7.88 -3.30
N THR A 279 -2.53 -7.91 -4.12
CA THR A 279 -2.35 -7.03 -5.29
C THR A 279 -2.81 -7.67 -6.60
N ARG A 280 -3.39 -8.87 -6.56
CA ARG A 280 -3.93 -9.54 -7.75
C ARG A 280 -5.12 -8.78 -8.31
N LYS A 281 -5.06 -8.45 -9.59
CA LYS A 281 -6.16 -7.72 -10.27
C LYS A 281 -7.38 -8.60 -10.46
N GLY A 282 -8.56 -8.11 -10.06
CA GLY A 282 -9.81 -8.79 -10.39
C GLY A 282 -11.01 -8.29 -9.63
N TRP A 283 -12.17 -8.58 -10.20
CA TRP A 283 -13.45 -8.52 -9.53
C TRP A 283 -13.65 -9.75 -8.66
N ILE A 284 -14.47 -9.63 -7.63
CA ILE A 284 -14.75 -10.69 -6.68
C ILE A 284 -16.24 -11.02 -6.78
N GLY A 285 -16.55 -12.31 -6.95
CA GLY A 285 -17.93 -12.83 -7.00
C GLY A 285 -18.35 -13.45 -5.67
N TYR A 286 -19.65 -13.59 -5.48
CA TYR A 286 -20.22 -14.26 -4.29
C TYR A 286 -19.75 -15.72 -4.12
N SER A 287 -19.33 -16.38 -5.20
CA SER A 287 -18.77 -17.75 -5.15
C SER A 287 -17.33 -17.83 -4.69
N ASP A 288 -16.68 -16.68 -4.43
CA ASP A 288 -15.29 -16.62 -4.02
C ASP A 288 -15.07 -16.64 -2.49
N GLY A 289 -16.09 -17.01 -1.70
CA GLY A 289 -16.04 -17.03 -0.22
C GLY A 289 -14.90 -17.86 0.36
N GLU A 290 -14.49 -18.95 -0.32
CA GLU A 290 -13.31 -19.73 0.05
C GLU A 290 -12.00 -18.94 -0.07
N LYS A 291 -12.00 -17.81 -0.80
CA LYS A 291 -10.85 -16.95 -1.06
C LYS A 291 -10.81 -15.72 -0.16
N ALA A 292 -11.52 -15.70 0.97
CA ALA A 292 -11.56 -14.56 1.87
C ALA A 292 -10.16 -14.07 2.32
N PHE A 293 -9.14 -14.93 2.29
CA PHE A 293 -7.75 -14.60 2.64
C PHE A 293 -6.84 -14.32 1.42
N GLN A 294 -7.41 -14.14 0.24
CA GLN A 294 -6.69 -13.78 -0.99
C GLN A 294 -7.55 -12.92 -1.94
N LEU A 295 -8.27 -11.94 -1.38
CA LEU A 295 -9.17 -11.10 -2.15
C LEU A 295 -8.40 -10.23 -3.15
N ASN A 296 -8.90 -10.18 -4.38
CA ASN A 296 -8.30 -9.38 -5.44
C ASN A 296 -8.54 -7.89 -5.22
N ARG A 297 -7.59 -7.07 -5.67
CA ARG A 297 -7.73 -5.61 -5.73
C ARG A 297 -7.31 -5.06 -7.10
N ILE A 298 -7.78 -3.87 -7.42
CA ILE A 298 -7.33 -3.13 -8.61
C ILE A 298 -6.50 -1.94 -8.13
N GLY A 299 -5.20 -1.96 -8.42
CA GLY A 299 -4.30 -0.84 -8.14
C GLY A 299 -4.66 0.38 -9.00
N ILE A 300 -4.80 1.53 -8.37
CA ILE A 300 -5.16 2.81 -8.97
C ILE A 300 -4.02 3.80 -8.73
N HIS A 301 -3.49 4.33 -9.82
CA HIS A 301 -2.45 5.37 -9.80
C HIS A 301 -2.61 6.31 -11.00
N GLN A 302 -1.92 7.46 -10.93
CA GLN A 302 -2.10 8.57 -11.87
C GLN A 302 -1.95 8.16 -13.34
N ASP A 303 -0.95 7.34 -13.66
CA ASP A 303 -0.60 6.96 -15.05
C ASP A 303 -1.72 6.20 -15.75
N VAL A 304 -2.51 5.41 -15.00
CA VAL A 304 -3.54 4.52 -15.55
C VAL A 304 -4.97 4.99 -15.25
N ALA A 305 -5.13 6.07 -14.50
CA ALA A 305 -6.46 6.50 -14.03
C ALA A 305 -6.64 8.03 -13.99
N SER A 306 -5.81 8.79 -14.70
CA SER A 306 -5.82 10.26 -14.69
C SER A 306 -7.07 10.92 -15.29
N THR A 307 -7.91 10.17 -16.00
CA THR A 307 -9.19 10.63 -16.54
C THR A 307 -10.32 9.67 -16.22
N ASP A 308 -11.59 10.13 -16.27
CA ASP A 308 -12.77 9.27 -16.04
C ASP A 308 -12.80 8.06 -16.99
N ALA A 309 -12.37 8.26 -18.24
CA ALA A 309 -12.33 7.19 -19.24
C ALA A 309 -11.28 6.13 -18.87
N LEU A 310 -10.06 6.55 -18.54
CA LEU A 310 -8.99 5.64 -18.12
C LEU A 310 -9.37 4.93 -16.81
N PHE A 311 -9.90 5.66 -15.84
CA PHE A 311 -10.37 5.11 -14.58
C PHE A 311 -11.47 4.06 -14.78
N GLY A 312 -12.48 4.36 -15.59
CA GLY A 312 -13.53 3.42 -15.96
C GLY A 312 -12.98 2.17 -16.65
N CYS A 313 -12.08 2.33 -17.63
CA CYS A 313 -11.40 1.21 -18.30
C CYS A 313 -10.58 0.37 -17.35
N ARG A 314 -9.85 1.00 -16.42
CA ARG A 314 -9.04 0.32 -15.40
C ARG A 314 -9.88 -0.58 -14.49
N ILE A 315 -11.07 -0.11 -14.07
CA ILE A 315 -11.99 -0.89 -13.22
C ILE A 315 -12.63 -2.04 -13.99
N VAL A 316 -13.08 -1.81 -15.24
CA VAL A 316 -13.80 -2.83 -16.03
C VAL A 316 -12.90 -3.75 -16.87
N ARG A 317 -11.58 -3.68 -16.75
CA ARG A 317 -10.62 -4.53 -17.48
C ARG A 317 -10.64 -4.38 -19.00
N ILE A 318 -10.75 -3.18 -19.51
CA ILE A 318 -10.61 -2.93 -20.97
C ILE A 318 -9.16 -2.56 -21.33
N LEU A 319 -8.30 -2.34 -20.32
CA LEU A 319 -6.86 -2.09 -20.49
C LEU A 319 -6.02 -3.13 -19.77
#